data_b55994e8976dd02809d4418bd69aea46
#
_entry.id   b55994e8976dd02809d4418bd69aea46
#
_cell.length_a   1.000
_cell.length_b   1.000
_cell.length_c   1.000
_cell.angle_alpha   90.00
_cell.angle_beta   90.00
_cell.angle_gamma   90.00
#
_symmetry.space_group_name_H-M   'P 1'
#
loop_
_entity.id
_entity.type
_entity.pdbx_description
1 polymer ?
#
loop_
_entity_poly.entity_id
_entity_poly.type
_entity_poly.pdbx_seq_one_letter_code
_entity_poly.pdbx_strand_id
1 'polypeptide(L)'
;FAIVFTHNIVQRNLHPLKHLIDTTQEIAQGHFDTPLPQPERDDEISHLTQSFDKMRVELEAHIERGKADVVQRERINNEIRIAREIQSAMLPLPSGHHPYPESHDFHTLSKAAREVGGDLFHYHYTPNKLLFSIGDVSGKGVPAAILMSQIIMQLRYFSITSEKEHTRNMSLVNRAVCEDNAYDMFTTMMLIQLDLATGELVCCNAGHTPPIFIGPDGNATIIPMHPNLAIGVEPDYAYKKQTFTIEPGTTLVFFTDGVIECANPQKQLYGYERLRQLLQGANKRTPKEVVALVQHDVSRFADGEAQADDITLFVVHYKGPYGLDA
;
A
#
# COMPACT_ATOMS: atom_id res chain seq x y z
N PHE A 1 52.42 -63.42 -15.41
CA PHE A 1 51.02 -63.57 -15.94
C PHE A 1 50.00 -63.02 -14.92
N ALA A 2 50.06 -63.36 -13.64
CA ALA A 2 49.09 -62.91 -12.63
C ALA A 2 49.06 -61.37 -12.42
N ILE A 3 50.22 -60.68 -12.45
CA ILE A 3 50.28 -59.20 -12.27
C ILE A 3 49.66 -58.42 -13.44
N VAL A 4 49.86 -58.90 -14.67
CA VAL A 4 49.27 -58.28 -15.89
C VAL A 4 47.77 -58.52 -15.92
N PHE A 5 47.30 -59.67 -15.46
CA PHE A 5 45.90 -60.04 -15.40
C PHE A 5 45.16 -59.22 -14.29
N THR A 6 45.73 -59.07 -13.12
CA THR A 6 45.17 -58.21 -12.08
C THR A 6 45.18 -56.72 -12.45
N HIS A 7 46.23 -56.22 -13.12
CA HIS A 7 46.27 -54.88 -13.63
C HIS A 7 45.17 -54.60 -14.65
N ASN A 8 44.93 -55.46 -15.58
CA ASN A 8 43.87 -55.32 -16.58
C ASN A 8 42.46 -55.37 -16.01
N ILE A 9 42.22 -56.22 -14.99
CA ILE A 9 40.93 -56.28 -14.27
C ILE A 9 40.70 -55.00 -13.50
N VAL A 10 41.71 -54.49 -12.78
CA VAL A 10 41.61 -53.27 -12.00
C VAL A 10 41.37 -52.04 -12.91
N GLN A 11 42.15 -51.91 -13.98
CA GLN A 11 41.97 -50.82 -14.96
C GLN A 11 40.57 -50.85 -15.57
N ARG A 12 40.09 -52.04 -15.96
CA ARG A 12 38.79 -52.19 -16.63
C ARG A 12 37.59 -51.92 -15.74
N ASN A 13 37.72 -52.06 -14.41
CA ASN A 13 36.68 -51.78 -13.43
C ASN A 13 36.78 -50.37 -12.89
N LEU A 14 37.97 -49.74 -12.81
CA LEU A 14 38.15 -48.40 -12.28
C LEU A 14 38.00 -47.29 -13.34
N HIS A 15 38.19 -47.55 -14.62
CA HIS A 15 38.09 -46.58 -15.68
C HIS A 15 36.68 -45.95 -15.76
N PRO A 16 35.57 -46.70 -15.74
CA PRO A 16 34.21 -46.09 -15.73
C PRO A 16 33.93 -45.27 -14.49
N LEU A 17 34.45 -45.67 -13.33
CA LEU A 17 34.26 -44.93 -12.10
C LEU A 17 35.00 -43.58 -12.12
N LYS A 18 36.22 -43.53 -12.67
CA LYS A 18 36.96 -42.29 -12.87
C LYS A 18 36.22 -41.34 -13.79
N HIS A 19 35.68 -41.85 -14.89
CA HIS A 19 34.88 -41.05 -15.85
C HIS A 19 33.61 -40.51 -15.16
N LEU A 20 32.94 -41.29 -14.31
CA LEU A 20 31.79 -40.85 -13.57
C LEU A 20 32.14 -39.70 -12.57
N ILE A 21 33.31 -39.78 -11.89
CA ILE A 21 33.82 -38.74 -11.04
C ILE A 21 34.10 -37.42 -11.82
N ASP A 22 34.77 -37.52 -12.95
CA ASP A 22 35.09 -36.37 -13.81
C ASP A 22 33.78 -35.74 -14.33
N THR A 23 32.80 -36.54 -14.78
CA THR A 23 31.48 -36.02 -15.20
C THR A 23 30.71 -35.36 -14.03
N THR A 24 30.84 -35.89 -12.79
CA THR A 24 30.23 -35.26 -11.62
C THR A 24 30.78 -33.86 -11.35
N GLN A 25 32.09 -33.65 -11.59
CA GLN A 25 32.72 -32.35 -11.44
C GLN A 25 32.24 -31.35 -12.50
N GLU A 26 32.07 -31.80 -13.74
CA GLU A 26 31.50 -30.97 -14.83
C GLU A 26 30.05 -30.57 -14.52
N ILE A 27 29.22 -31.50 -14.06
CA ILE A 27 27.84 -31.22 -13.65
C ILE A 27 27.78 -30.23 -12.48
N ALA A 28 28.70 -30.35 -11.51
CA ALA A 28 28.83 -29.41 -10.41
C ALA A 28 29.20 -27.98 -10.86
N GLN A 29 29.82 -27.84 -12.03
CA GLN A 29 30.10 -26.55 -12.65
C GLN A 29 28.97 -26.04 -13.56
N GLY A 30 27.88 -26.82 -13.69
CA GLY A 30 26.71 -26.46 -14.49
C GLY A 30 26.70 -27.01 -15.90
N HIS A 31 27.66 -27.89 -16.28
CA HIS A 31 27.75 -28.54 -17.60
C HIS A 31 26.96 -29.86 -17.60
N PHE A 32 25.66 -29.79 -17.82
CA PHE A 32 24.75 -30.95 -17.82
C PHE A 32 24.81 -31.80 -19.09
N ASP A 33 25.36 -31.25 -20.17
CA ASP A 33 25.45 -31.92 -21.47
C ASP A 33 26.60 -32.95 -21.56
N THR A 34 27.43 -33.09 -20.50
CA THR A 34 28.58 -34.00 -20.53
C THR A 34 28.10 -35.44 -20.60
N PRO A 35 28.54 -36.22 -21.64
CA PRO A 35 28.09 -37.61 -21.84
C PRO A 35 28.58 -38.51 -20.72
N LEU A 36 27.67 -39.32 -20.20
CA LEU A 36 28.00 -40.39 -19.25
C LEU A 36 28.51 -41.63 -19.93
N PRO A 37 29.39 -42.45 -19.30
CA PRO A 37 29.83 -43.72 -19.84
C PRO A 37 28.62 -44.62 -20.09
N GLN A 38 28.58 -45.23 -21.28
CA GLN A 38 27.51 -46.21 -21.60
C GLN A 38 27.71 -47.49 -20.80
N PRO A 39 26.68 -48.03 -20.15
CA PRO A 39 26.77 -49.27 -19.44
C PRO A 39 26.98 -50.46 -20.41
N GLU A 40 28.15 -51.06 -20.40
CA GLU A 40 28.47 -52.24 -21.24
C GLU A 40 28.11 -53.59 -20.55
N ARG A 41 27.69 -53.53 -19.26
CA ARG A 41 27.42 -54.70 -18.42
C ARG A 41 26.25 -54.45 -17.50
N ASP A 42 25.65 -55.51 -17.01
CA ASP A 42 24.67 -55.46 -15.93
C ASP A 42 25.40 -55.73 -14.59
N ASP A 43 26.06 -54.65 -14.07
CA ASP A 43 26.83 -54.68 -12.82
C ASP A 43 26.51 -53.42 -11.99
N GLU A 44 27.06 -53.35 -10.76
CA GLU A 44 26.82 -52.26 -9.82
C GLU A 44 27.25 -50.90 -10.36
N ILE A 45 28.27 -50.86 -11.23
CA ILE A 45 28.74 -49.63 -11.86
C ILE A 45 27.72 -49.13 -12.89
N SER A 46 27.08 -50.02 -13.63
CA SER A 46 26.01 -49.69 -14.57
C SER A 46 24.77 -49.17 -13.87
N HIS A 47 24.37 -49.77 -12.76
CA HIS A 47 23.27 -49.29 -11.94
C HIS A 47 23.58 -47.90 -11.33
N LEU A 48 24.82 -47.68 -10.87
CA LEU A 48 25.27 -46.39 -10.37
C LEU A 48 25.21 -45.31 -11.47
N THR A 49 25.67 -45.60 -12.67
CA THR A 49 25.66 -44.70 -13.82
C THR A 49 24.24 -44.31 -14.21
N GLN A 50 23.32 -45.29 -14.26
CA GLN A 50 21.90 -45.03 -14.55
C GLN A 50 21.25 -44.13 -13.46
N SER A 51 21.54 -44.43 -12.20
CA SER A 51 21.01 -43.61 -11.04
C SER A 51 21.55 -42.20 -11.10
N PHE A 52 22.80 -42.02 -11.47
CA PHE A 52 23.45 -40.76 -11.64
C PHE A 52 22.88 -39.94 -12.81
N ASP A 53 22.64 -40.61 -13.97
CA ASP A 53 22.00 -39.99 -15.14
C ASP A 53 20.59 -39.48 -14.82
N LYS A 54 19.80 -40.28 -14.11
CA LYS A 54 18.48 -39.88 -13.64
C LYS A 54 18.55 -38.63 -12.73
N MET A 55 19.49 -38.63 -11.81
CA MET A 55 19.71 -37.48 -10.91
C MET A 55 20.15 -36.23 -11.70
N ARG A 56 21.04 -36.38 -12.71
CA ARG A 56 21.49 -35.28 -13.59
C ARG A 56 20.31 -34.64 -14.31
N VAL A 57 19.46 -35.46 -14.96
CA VAL A 57 18.28 -34.98 -15.67
C VAL A 57 17.29 -34.30 -14.76
N GLU A 58 17.05 -34.86 -13.56
CA GLU A 58 16.16 -34.23 -12.58
C GLU A 58 16.72 -32.91 -12.05
N LEU A 59 18.03 -32.82 -11.81
CA LEU A 59 18.71 -31.60 -11.36
C LEU A 59 18.65 -30.49 -12.44
N GLU A 60 18.97 -30.82 -13.68
CA GLU A 60 18.88 -29.91 -14.82
C GLU A 60 17.45 -29.34 -14.95
N ALA A 61 16.44 -30.22 -14.96
CA ALA A 61 15.04 -29.82 -15.04
C ALA A 61 14.60 -28.94 -13.82
N HIS A 62 15.19 -29.17 -12.66
CA HIS A 62 14.93 -28.35 -11.46
C HIS A 62 15.53 -26.94 -11.57
N ILE A 63 16.77 -26.86 -12.08
CA ILE A 63 17.45 -25.58 -12.31
C ILE A 63 16.72 -24.75 -13.40
N GLU A 64 16.33 -25.35 -14.48
CA GLU A 64 15.60 -24.65 -15.55
C GLU A 64 14.22 -24.15 -15.08
N ARG A 65 13.50 -24.95 -14.30
CA ARG A 65 12.26 -24.47 -13.65
C ARG A 65 12.53 -23.29 -12.71
N GLY A 66 13.57 -23.37 -11.88
CA GLY A 66 13.96 -22.28 -10.99
C GLY A 66 14.30 -20.99 -11.74
N LYS A 67 15.02 -21.08 -12.88
CA LYS A 67 15.31 -19.92 -13.74
C LYS A 67 14.03 -19.32 -14.34
N ALA A 68 13.13 -20.16 -14.84
CA ALA A 68 11.85 -19.71 -15.39
C ALA A 68 11.00 -19.01 -14.34
N ASP A 69 10.95 -19.52 -13.09
CA ASP A 69 10.23 -18.92 -11.98
C ASP A 69 10.81 -17.54 -11.59
N VAL A 70 12.14 -17.38 -11.61
CA VAL A 70 12.78 -16.08 -11.36
C VAL A 70 12.38 -15.06 -12.43
N VAL A 71 12.50 -15.40 -13.69
CA VAL A 71 12.12 -14.51 -14.82
C VAL A 71 10.63 -14.12 -14.73
N GLN A 72 9.76 -15.08 -14.42
CA GLN A 72 8.34 -14.82 -14.27
C GLN A 72 8.05 -13.87 -13.08
N ARG A 73 8.73 -14.06 -11.95
CA ARG A 73 8.60 -13.15 -10.79
C ARG A 73 9.07 -11.74 -11.12
N GLU A 74 10.21 -11.59 -11.80
CA GLU A 74 10.72 -10.28 -12.22
C GLU A 74 9.73 -9.57 -13.16
N ARG A 75 9.11 -10.30 -14.08
CA ARG A 75 8.09 -9.76 -14.96
C ARG A 75 6.87 -9.26 -14.20
N ILE A 76 6.32 -10.08 -13.29
CA ILE A 76 5.18 -9.71 -12.45
C ILE A 76 5.51 -8.48 -11.58
N ASN A 77 6.68 -8.44 -10.95
CA ASN A 77 7.12 -7.32 -10.14
C ASN A 77 7.22 -6.03 -10.96
N ASN A 78 7.70 -6.12 -12.20
CA ASN A 78 7.75 -4.97 -13.10
C ASN A 78 6.35 -4.48 -13.51
N GLU A 79 5.40 -5.37 -13.79
CA GLU A 79 4.01 -5.03 -14.09
C GLU A 79 3.34 -4.34 -12.90
N ILE A 80 3.55 -4.85 -11.67
CA ILE A 80 3.04 -4.24 -10.44
C ILE A 80 3.67 -2.86 -10.19
N ARG A 81 4.97 -2.69 -10.47
CA ARG A 81 5.64 -1.38 -10.35
C ARG A 81 5.03 -0.35 -11.29
N ILE A 82 4.74 -0.73 -12.53
CA ILE A 82 4.04 0.16 -13.48
C ILE A 82 2.63 0.50 -12.98
N ALA A 83 1.89 -0.48 -12.46
CA ALA A 83 0.57 -0.25 -11.88
C ALA A 83 0.64 0.76 -10.71
N ARG A 84 1.66 0.67 -9.86
CA ARG A 84 1.92 1.65 -8.79
C ARG A 84 2.17 3.06 -9.33
N GLU A 85 2.97 3.21 -10.37
CA GLU A 85 3.25 4.50 -10.98
C GLU A 85 1.96 5.13 -11.55
N ILE A 86 1.13 4.33 -12.22
CA ILE A 86 -0.18 4.78 -12.73
C ILE A 86 -1.09 5.18 -11.57
N GLN A 87 -1.20 4.35 -10.53
CA GLN A 87 -2.03 4.64 -9.36
C GLN A 87 -1.59 5.91 -8.64
N SER A 88 -0.28 6.08 -8.42
CA SER A 88 0.27 7.28 -7.79
C SER A 88 -0.01 8.55 -8.59
N ALA A 89 -0.04 8.47 -9.93
CA ALA A 89 -0.40 9.57 -10.80
C ALA A 89 -1.92 9.91 -10.75
N MET A 90 -2.76 9.02 -10.24
CA MET A 90 -4.18 9.29 -10.02
C MET A 90 -4.43 10.09 -8.73
N LEU A 91 -3.55 10.03 -7.76
CA LEU A 91 -3.65 10.87 -6.57
C LEU A 91 -3.21 12.30 -6.89
N PRO A 92 -3.85 13.33 -6.30
CA PRO A 92 -3.42 14.70 -6.49
C PRO A 92 -2.06 14.96 -5.83
N LEU A 93 -1.39 16.04 -6.23
CA LEU A 93 -0.10 16.42 -5.64
C LEU A 93 -0.24 16.68 -4.13
N PRO A 94 0.77 16.33 -3.31
CA PRO A 94 0.74 16.51 -1.85
C PRO A 94 0.54 17.94 -1.37
N SER A 95 1.02 18.91 -2.14
CA SER A 95 0.79 20.35 -1.94
C SER A 95 0.75 20.97 -3.34
N GLY A 96 -0.45 21.13 -3.86
CA GLY A 96 -0.65 21.75 -5.18
C GLY A 96 -0.75 23.27 -5.09
N HIS A 97 -0.79 23.89 -6.28
CA HIS A 97 -1.21 25.28 -6.38
C HIS A 97 -2.63 25.39 -5.83
N HIS A 98 -2.82 26.19 -4.78
CA HIS A 98 -4.14 26.47 -4.22
C HIS A 98 -4.49 27.94 -4.37
N PRO A 99 -5.75 28.25 -4.75
CA PRO A 99 -6.13 29.59 -5.13
C PRO A 99 -6.30 30.56 -3.94
N TYR A 100 -6.28 30.06 -2.69
CA TYR A 100 -6.58 30.83 -1.49
C TYR A 100 -5.49 30.67 -0.41
N PRO A 101 -4.22 31.04 -0.66
CA PRO A 101 -3.11 30.80 0.27
C PRO A 101 -3.22 31.64 1.58
N GLU A 102 -3.98 32.73 1.54
CA GLU A 102 -4.20 33.58 2.72
C GLU A 102 -5.21 32.98 3.69
N SER A 103 -6.14 32.13 3.22
CA SER A 103 -7.20 31.57 4.06
C SER A 103 -6.82 30.23 4.69
N HIS A 104 -5.96 29.47 4.06
CA HIS A 104 -5.55 28.14 4.56
C HIS A 104 -4.22 27.70 3.97
N ASP A 105 -3.70 26.61 4.51
CA ASP A 105 -2.60 25.83 3.96
C ASP A 105 -2.92 24.34 4.18
N PHE A 106 -2.38 23.45 3.36
CA PHE A 106 -2.56 22.01 3.53
C PHE A 106 -1.35 21.23 3.05
N HIS A 107 -1.19 20.02 3.58
CA HIS A 107 -0.24 19.05 3.09
C HIS A 107 -0.77 17.63 3.27
N THR A 108 -0.41 16.75 2.34
CA THR A 108 -0.81 15.34 2.36
C THR A 108 0.39 14.42 2.31
N LEU A 109 0.24 13.23 2.86
CA LEU A 109 1.15 12.11 2.72
C LEU A 109 0.31 10.87 2.39
N SER A 110 0.76 10.08 1.43
CA SER A 110 0.26 8.72 1.23
C SER A 110 1.45 7.80 1.01
N LYS A 111 1.51 6.74 1.80
CA LYS A 111 2.60 5.75 1.79
C LYS A 111 1.99 4.36 1.83
N ALA A 112 2.00 3.68 0.71
CA ALA A 112 1.52 2.32 0.61
C ALA A 112 2.40 1.35 1.42
N ALA A 113 1.78 0.35 2.05
CA ALA A 113 2.46 -0.74 2.76
C ALA A 113 3.02 -1.79 1.81
N ARG A 114 2.38 -1.95 0.65
CA ARG A 114 2.79 -2.86 -0.43
C ARG A 114 3.12 -2.09 -1.70
N GLU A 115 3.25 -2.82 -2.80
CA GLU A 115 3.55 -2.24 -4.11
C GLU A 115 2.43 -1.29 -4.57
N VAL A 116 1.17 -1.60 -4.29
CA VAL A 116 -0.01 -0.75 -4.53
C VAL A 116 -0.88 -0.71 -3.28
N GLY A 117 -1.54 0.42 -3.01
CA GLY A 117 -2.33 0.67 -1.81
C GLY A 117 -3.83 0.79 -2.05
N GLY A 118 -4.62 0.62 -0.96
CA GLY A 118 -6.06 0.88 -0.90
C GLY A 118 -6.40 2.30 -0.49
N ASP A 119 -5.49 2.98 0.18
CA ASP A 119 -5.69 4.34 0.66
C ASP A 119 -5.91 5.34 -0.47
N LEU A 120 -6.79 6.28 -0.24
CA LEU A 120 -7.08 7.35 -1.17
C LEU A 120 -7.20 8.71 -0.47
N PHE A 121 -6.86 9.75 -1.18
CA PHE A 121 -7.26 11.11 -0.87
C PHE A 121 -7.54 11.87 -2.17
N HIS A 122 -8.41 12.87 -2.09
CA HIS A 122 -8.71 13.76 -3.20
C HIS A 122 -9.01 15.15 -2.65
N TYR A 123 -8.73 16.19 -3.43
CA TYR A 123 -9.17 17.54 -3.11
C TYR A 123 -9.55 18.31 -4.38
N HIS A 124 -10.44 19.25 -4.22
CA HIS A 124 -10.90 20.14 -5.26
C HIS A 124 -11.32 21.49 -4.67
N TYR A 125 -11.12 22.55 -5.45
CA TYR A 125 -11.56 23.89 -5.08
C TYR A 125 -12.80 24.28 -5.85
N THR A 126 -13.77 24.86 -5.14
CA THR A 126 -14.85 25.64 -5.70
C THR A 126 -14.75 27.06 -5.15
N PRO A 127 -15.51 28.06 -5.64
CA PRO A 127 -15.44 29.40 -5.08
C PRO A 127 -15.60 29.43 -3.56
N ASN A 128 -14.55 29.90 -2.87
CA ASN A 128 -14.46 30.02 -1.42
C ASN A 128 -14.57 28.68 -0.63
N LYS A 129 -14.40 27.53 -1.28
CA LYS A 129 -14.49 26.23 -0.58
C LYS A 129 -13.36 25.30 -0.98
N LEU A 130 -12.85 24.59 0.02
CA LEU A 130 -11.99 23.42 -0.16
C LEU A 130 -12.84 22.15 0.09
N LEU A 131 -13.02 21.35 -0.95
CA LEU A 131 -13.58 20.01 -0.84
C LEU A 131 -12.44 19.00 -0.82
N PHE A 132 -12.46 18.09 0.11
CA PHE A 132 -11.47 17.01 0.15
C PHE A 132 -12.05 15.73 0.72
N SER A 133 -11.36 14.64 0.47
CA SER A 133 -11.72 13.32 0.96
C SER A 133 -10.49 12.54 1.35
N ILE A 134 -10.67 11.63 2.28
CA ILE A 134 -9.71 10.61 2.67
C ILE A 134 -10.46 9.31 2.87
N GLY A 135 -9.86 8.18 2.54
CA GLY A 135 -10.49 6.87 2.69
C GLY A 135 -9.50 5.75 2.60
N ASP A 136 -9.94 4.57 3.01
CA ASP A 136 -9.21 3.33 2.95
C ASP A 136 -10.12 2.20 2.47
N VAL A 137 -9.63 1.44 1.49
CA VAL A 137 -10.33 0.31 0.89
C VAL A 137 -9.96 -0.97 1.63
N SER A 138 -10.95 -1.74 2.05
CA SER A 138 -10.75 -3.04 2.70
C SER A 138 -9.90 -3.98 1.85
N GLY A 139 -8.97 -4.67 2.50
CA GLY A 139 -8.02 -5.57 1.83
C GLY A 139 -6.76 -4.84 1.36
N LYS A 140 -5.91 -5.54 0.58
CA LYS A 140 -4.57 -5.04 0.21
C LYS A 140 -4.18 -5.48 -1.20
N GLY A 141 -3.27 -4.73 -1.82
CA GLY A 141 -2.73 -5.04 -3.13
C GLY A 141 -3.66 -4.69 -4.28
N VAL A 142 -3.58 -5.43 -5.39
CA VAL A 142 -4.22 -5.07 -6.65
C VAL A 142 -5.75 -4.90 -6.58
N PRO A 143 -6.53 -5.77 -5.91
CA PRO A 143 -7.98 -5.57 -5.81
C PRO A 143 -8.34 -4.24 -5.13
N ALA A 144 -7.70 -3.92 -3.99
CA ALA A 144 -7.93 -2.67 -3.27
C ALA A 144 -7.54 -1.45 -4.12
N ALA A 145 -6.42 -1.53 -4.84
CA ALA A 145 -5.95 -0.49 -5.74
C ALA A 145 -6.92 -0.21 -6.90
N ILE A 146 -7.58 -1.22 -7.44
CA ILE A 146 -8.59 -1.07 -8.51
C ILE A 146 -9.83 -0.35 -7.97
N LEU A 147 -10.36 -0.79 -6.82
CA LEU A 147 -11.53 -0.15 -6.21
C LEU A 147 -11.21 1.30 -5.79
N MET A 148 -10.03 1.56 -5.21
CA MET A 148 -9.55 2.90 -4.92
C MET A 148 -9.56 3.80 -6.18
N SER A 149 -9.05 3.27 -7.29
CA SER A 149 -9.00 4.01 -8.56
C SER A 149 -10.41 4.35 -9.08
N GLN A 150 -11.35 3.43 -8.98
CA GLN A 150 -12.75 3.63 -9.31
C GLN A 150 -13.38 4.76 -8.46
N ILE A 151 -13.16 4.73 -7.15
CA ILE A 151 -13.67 5.76 -6.24
C ILE A 151 -13.08 7.14 -6.55
N ILE A 152 -11.77 7.24 -6.78
CA ILE A 152 -11.10 8.50 -7.16
C ILE A 152 -11.70 9.09 -8.44
N MET A 153 -11.98 8.27 -9.44
CA MET A 153 -12.60 8.75 -10.68
C MET A 153 -14.02 9.29 -10.45
N GLN A 154 -14.81 8.65 -9.59
CA GLN A 154 -16.14 9.14 -9.21
C GLN A 154 -16.05 10.44 -8.42
N LEU A 155 -15.12 10.55 -7.45
CA LEU A 155 -14.92 11.79 -6.70
C LEU A 155 -14.53 12.97 -7.61
N ARG A 156 -13.65 12.74 -8.58
CA ARG A 156 -13.31 13.76 -9.60
C ARG A 156 -14.53 14.19 -10.42
N TYR A 157 -15.34 13.25 -10.86
CA TYR A 157 -16.55 13.56 -11.61
C TYR A 157 -17.53 14.40 -10.80
N PHE A 158 -17.81 14.02 -9.54
CA PHE A 158 -18.72 14.76 -8.67
C PHE A 158 -18.18 16.13 -8.27
N SER A 159 -16.88 16.29 -8.13
CA SER A 159 -16.23 17.57 -7.84
C SER A 159 -16.51 18.61 -8.95
N ILE A 160 -16.63 18.16 -10.19
CA ILE A 160 -16.89 19.04 -11.36
C ILE A 160 -18.39 19.28 -11.57
N THR A 161 -19.25 18.31 -11.29
CA THR A 161 -20.65 18.32 -11.72
C THR A 161 -21.65 18.65 -10.61
N SER A 162 -21.29 18.48 -9.34
CA SER A 162 -22.24 18.54 -8.22
C SER A 162 -21.69 19.26 -7.00
N GLU A 163 -21.77 20.59 -6.98
CA GLU A 163 -21.26 21.43 -5.88
C GLU A 163 -22.05 21.33 -4.56
N LYS A 164 -23.24 20.73 -4.52
CA LYS A 164 -24.22 21.09 -3.48
C LYS A 164 -24.57 20.03 -2.43
N GLU A 165 -24.27 18.73 -2.61
CA GLU A 165 -24.74 17.73 -1.63
C GLU A 165 -23.74 16.60 -1.38
N HIS A 166 -22.93 16.75 -0.31
CA HIS A 166 -21.95 15.73 0.10
C HIS A 166 -22.59 14.37 0.41
N THR A 167 -23.74 14.35 1.08
CA THR A 167 -24.47 13.12 1.39
C THR A 167 -24.94 12.41 0.13
N ARG A 168 -25.41 13.16 -0.87
CA ARG A 168 -25.80 12.62 -2.17
C ARG A 168 -24.59 12.04 -2.91
N ASN A 169 -23.47 12.74 -2.94
CA ASN A 169 -22.24 12.24 -3.56
C ASN A 169 -21.75 10.96 -2.89
N MET A 170 -21.79 10.90 -1.54
CA MET A 170 -21.47 9.68 -0.78
C MET A 170 -22.41 8.53 -1.16
N SER A 171 -23.73 8.77 -1.26
CA SER A 171 -24.71 7.73 -1.64
C SER A 171 -24.51 7.25 -3.09
N LEU A 172 -24.11 8.15 -4.02
CA LEU A 172 -23.82 7.76 -5.41
C LEU A 172 -22.55 6.90 -5.50
N VAL A 173 -21.47 7.26 -4.79
CA VAL A 173 -20.26 6.43 -4.69
C VAL A 173 -20.60 5.08 -4.08
N ASN A 174 -21.37 5.07 -2.97
CA ASN A 174 -21.78 3.84 -2.31
C ASN A 174 -22.56 2.89 -3.23
N ARG A 175 -23.55 3.41 -3.94
CA ARG A 175 -24.35 2.60 -4.87
C ARG A 175 -23.50 2.01 -5.98
N ALA A 176 -22.64 2.82 -6.60
CA ALA A 176 -21.75 2.34 -7.66
C ALA A 176 -20.76 1.27 -7.17
N VAL A 177 -20.23 1.40 -5.95
CA VAL A 177 -19.39 0.36 -5.35
C VAL A 177 -20.19 -0.90 -5.07
N CYS A 178 -21.42 -0.80 -4.56
CA CYS A 178 -22.25 -1.98 -4.29
C CYS A 178 -22.67 -2.73 -5.56
N GLU A 179 -22.91 -2.02 -6.68
CA GLU A 179 -23.33 -2.62 -7.95
C GLU A 179 -22.27 -3.54 -8.56
N ASP A 180 -20.98 -3.20 -8.41
CA ASP A 180 -19.85 -3.92 -9.01
C ASP A 180 -19.00 -4.70 -7.97
N ASN A 181 -19.56 -4.98 -6.79
CA ASN A 181 -18.83 -5.52 -5.64
C ASN A 181 -18.74 -7.06 -5.62
N ALA A 182 -18.10 -7.66 -6.62
CA ALA A 182 -17.95 -9.12 -6.74
C ALA A 182 -17.10 -9.77 -5.61
N TYR A 183 -16.38 -9.00 -4.83
CA TYR A 183 -15.47 -9.47 -3.79
C TYR A 183 -15.87 -9.03 -2.38
N ASP A 184 -17.10 -8.53 -2.19
CA ASP A 184 -17.60 -8.02 -0.90
C ASP A 184 -16.65 -7.00 -0.23
N MET A 185 -15.98 -6.17 -1.03
CA MET A 185 -15.08 -5.15 -0.55
C MET A 185 -15.86 -3.93 -0.07
N PHE A 186 -15.35 -3.26 0.93
CA PHE A 186 -15.90 -2.00 1.43
C PHE A 186 -14.83 -0.94 1.53
N THR A 187 -15.25 0.30 1.67
CA THR A 187 -14.31 1.42 1.82
C THR A 187 -14.77 2.30 2.97
N THR A 188 -13.88 2.55 3.92
CA THR A 188 -14.08 3.64 4.88
C THR A 188 -13.69 4.94 4.22
N MET A 189 -14.54 5.97 4.29
CA MET A 189 -14.25 7.24 3.63
C MET A 189 -14.90 8.42 4.36
N MET A 190 -14.23 9.56 4.33
CA MET A 190 -14.80 10.83 4.76
C MET A 190 -14.79 11.83 3.60
N LEU A 191 -15.93 12.46 3.34
CA LEU A 191 -16.06 13.64 2.47
C LEU A 191 -16.17 14.89 3.34
N ILE A 192 -15.32 15.87 3.07
CA ILE A 192 -15.20 17.08 3.87
C ILE A 192 -15.31 18.31 2.97
N GLN A 193 -16.03 19.32 3.42
CA GLN A 193 -16.04 20.66 2.85
C GLN A 193 -15.70 21.67 3.89
N LEU A 194 -14.71 22.48 3.64
CA LEU A 194 -14.37 23.67 4.40
C LEU A 194 -14.78 24.91 3.61
N ASP A 195 -15.69 25.68 4.14
CA ASP A 195 -15.99 27.02 3.65
C ASP A 195 -14.93 27.99 4.18
N LEU A 196 -14.14 28.54 3.27
CA LEU A 196 -12.97 29.35 3.59
C LEU A 196 -13.34 30.76 4.06
N ALA A 197 -14.57 31.20 3.76
CA ALA A 197 -15.07 32.51 4.16
C ALA A 197 -15.69 32.51 5.56
N THR A 198 -16.29 31.39 5.96
CA THR A 198 -17.03 31.30 7.24
C THR A 198 -16.39 30.40 8.28
N GLY A 199 -15.49 29.51 7.87
CA GLY A 199 -14.96 28.44 8.73
C GLY A 199 -15.97 27.32 8.97
N GLU A 200 -17.09 27.26 8.22
CA GLU A 200 -18.02 26.14 8.28
C GLU A 200 -17.36 24.89 7.70
N LEU A 201 -17.29 23.82 8.50
CA LEU A 201 -16.74 22.53 8.13
C LEU A 201 -17.87 21.49 8.12
N VAL A 202 -18.19 20.97 6.95
CA VAL A 202 -19.18 19.90 6.78
C VAL A 202 -18.47 18.59 6.54
N CYS A 203 -18.76 17.57 7.36
CA CYS A 203 -18.18 16.25 7.27
C CYS A 203 -19.27 15.19 7.06
N CYS A 204 -19.08 14.30 6.09
CA CYS A 204 -19.87 13.09 5.89
C CYS A 204 -18.91 11.90 6.04
N ASN A 205 -19.00 11.19 7.17
CA ASN A 205 -18.12 10.08 7.50
C ASN A 205 -18.81 8.74 7.22
N ALA A 206 -18.25 7.93 6.35
CA ALA A 206 -18.67 6.55 6.03
C ALA A 206 -17.73 5.54 6.72
N GLY A 207 -17.80 5.45 8.05
CA GLY A 207 -17.05 4.48 8.83
C GLY A 207 -15.54 4.74 8.95
N HIS A 208 -15.06 5.90 8.53
CA HIS A 208 -13.64 6.25 8.58
C HIS A 208 -13.19 6.71 9.97
N THR A 209 -11.88 6.68 10.22
CA THR A 209 -11.25 7.08 11.48
C THR A 209 -11.62 8.51 11.87
N PRO A 210 -11.98 8.78 13.14
CA PRO A 210 -12.25 10.14 13.64
C PRO A 210 -11.01 11.05 13.51
N PRO A 211 -11.16 12.30 13.03
CA PRO A 211 -10.05 13.23 12.90
C PRO A 211 -9.64 13.84 14.25
N ILE A 212 -8.46 14.46 14.29
CA ILE A 212 -8.00 15.27 15.41
C ILE A 212 -7.98 16.73 14.99
N PHE A 213 -8.62 17.60 15.78
CA PHE A 213 -8.55 19.05 15.59
C PHE A 213 -7.64 19.65 16.66
N ILE A 214 -6.77 20.55 16.24
CA ILE A 214 -5.85 21.29 17.10
C ILE A 214 -6.34 22.74 17.09
N GLY A 215 -6.92 23.19 18.19
CA GLY A 215 -7.44 24.55 18.33
C GLY A 215 -6.35 25.62 18.29
N PRO A 216 -6.72 26.90 18.17
CA PRO A 216 -5.79 28.03 18.24
C PRO A 216 -5.01 28.09 19.58
N ASP A 217 -5.57 27.54 20.62
CA ASP A 217 -4.96 27.36 21.94
C ASP A 217 -3.90 26.25 22.02
N GLY A 218 -3.80 25.43 20.92
CA GLY A 218 -2.92 24.29 20.82
C GLY A 218 -3.50 22.99 21.41
N ASN A 219 -4.75 23.00 21.88
CA ASN A 219 -5.38 21.79 22.41
C ASN A 219 -5.79 20.84 21.28
N ALA A 220 -5.28 19.60 21.31
CA ALA A 220 -5.60 18.55 20.34
C ALA A 220 -6.75 17.67 20.87
N THR A 221 -7.84 17.60 20.11
CA THR A 221 -9.06 16.89 20.48
C THR A 221 -9.46 15.91 19.38
N ILE A 222 -9.76 14.66 19.74
CA ILE A 222 -10.37 13.68 18.84
C ILE A 222 -11.84 14.06 18.65
N ILE A 223 -12.27 14.25 17.40
CA ILE A 223 -13.63 14.71 17.09
C ILE A 223 -14.52 13.50 16.80
N PRO A 224 -15.50 13.21 17.66
CA PRO A 224 -16.41 12.09 17.44
C PRO A 224 -17.25 12.34 16.19
N MET A 225 -17.33 11.34 15.31
CA MET A 225 -18.08 11.42 14.08
C MET A 225 -19.40 10.63 14.17
N HIS A 226 -20.39 11.09 13.39
CA HIS A 226 -21.67 10.35 13.28
C HIS A 226 -21.42 8.94 12.73
N PRO A 227 -21.93 7.89 13.37
CA PRO A 227 -21.76 6.54 12.87
C PRO A 227 -22.61 6.33 11.60
N ASN A 228 -21.97 6.27 10.45
CA ASN A 228 -22.56 5.79 9.20
C ASN A 228 -21.85 4.50 8.77
N LEU A 229 -22.50 3.72 7.90
CA LEU A 229 -21.91 2.52 7.34
C LEU A 229 -20.78 2.88 6.36
N ALA A 230 -19.79 2.00 6.25
CA ALA A 230 -18.79 2.07 5.19
C ALA A 230 -19.46 1.97 3.80
N ILE A 231 -18.79 2.47 2.78
CA ILE A 231 -19.20 2.37 1.38
C ILE A 231 -19.06 0.91 0.92
N GLY A 232 -20.05 0.43 0.13
CA GLY A 232 -20.04 -0.93 -0.42
C GLY A 232 -20.77 -1.96 0.45
N VAL A 233 -21.37 -1.53 1.58
CA VAL A 233 -22.07 -2.44 2.52
C VAL A 233 -23.57 -2.53 2.23
N GLU A 234 -24.24 -1.38 2.05
CA GLU A 234 -25.69 -1.30 1.86
C GLU A 234 -26.02 -0.25 0.78
N PRO A 235 -26.54 -0.63 -0.40
CA PRO A 235 -26.66 0.26 -1.55
C PRO A 235 -27.49 1.52 -1.31
N ASP A 236 -28.56 1.39 -0.54
CA ASP A 236 -29.54 2.47 -0.31
C ASP A 236 -29.37 3.15 1.05
N TYR A 237 -28.18 3.00 1.67
CA TYR A 237 -27.89 3.61 2.95
C TYR A 237 -27.96 5.14 2.90
N ALA A 238 -28.71 5.74 3.84
CA ALA A 238 -28.90 7.18 3.94
C ALA A 238 -27.82 7.81 4.85
N TYR A 239 -26.77 8.37 4.23
CA TYR A 239 -25.68 9.00 4.95
C TYR A 239 -26.11 10.28 5.66
N LYS A 240 -25.58 10.50 6.86
CA LYS A 240 -25.77 11.70 7.67
C LYS A 240 -24.47 12.51 7.72
N LYS A 241 -24.60 13.83 7.63
CA LYS A 241 -23.48 14.77 7.76
C LYS A 241 -23.47 15.41 9.15
N GLN A 242 -22.29 15.89 9.56
CA GLN A 242 -22.08 16.77 10.69
C GLN A 242 -21.52 18.10 10.23
N THR A 243 -21.86 19.17 10.95
CA THR A 243 -21.35 20.51 10.66
C THR A 243 -20.67 21.05 11.91
N PHE A 244 -19.53 21.65 11.72
CA PHE A 244 -18.72 22.32 12.74
C PHE A 244 -18.43 23.73 12.28
N THR A 245 -18.17 24.64 13.21
CA THR A 245 -17.57 25.94 12.93
C THR A 245 -16.17 25.93 13.51
N ILE A 246 -15.15 26.13 12.69
CA ILE A 246 -13.76 26.14 13.11
C ILE A 246 -13.25 27.59 13.19
N GLU A 247 -12.45 27.86 14.21
CA GLU A 247 -11.84 29.16 14.43
C GLU A 247 -10.58 29.33 13.58
N PRO A 248 -10.24 30.56 13.16
CA PRO A 248 -8.92 30.84 12.58
C PRO A 248 -7.78 30.36 13.49
N GLY A 249 -6.77 29.77 12.88
CA GLY A 249 -5.64 29.14 13.61
C GLY A 249 -5.86 27.66 13.96
N THR A 250 -7.02 27.08 13.61
CA THR A 250 -7.28 25.64 13.81
C THR A 250 -6.54 24.80 12.77
N THR A 251 -5.91 23.72 13.22
CA THR A 251 -5.32 22.69 12.34
C THR A 251 -6.14 21.41 12.42
N LEU A 252 -6.56 20.92 11.26
CA LEU A 252 -7.36 19.71 11.08
C LEU A 252 -6.44 18.58 10.63
N VAL A 253 -6.46 17.43 11.32
CA VAL A 253 -5.63 16.27 11.00
C VAL A 253 -6.53 15.06 10.72
N PHE A 254 -6.59 14.66 9.45
CA PHE A 254 -7.29 13.47 8.98
C PHE A 254 -6.24 12.40 8.65
N PHE A 255 -6.54 11.14 8.92
CA PHE A 255 -5.60 10.04 8.73
C PHE A 255 -6.32 8.71 8.58
N THR A 256 -5.67 7.75 7.91
CA THR A 256 -6.14 6.36 7.83
C THR A 256 -5.67 5.55 9.04
N ASP A 257 -6.29 4.42 9.28
CA ASP A 257 -6.03 3.55 10.44
C ASP A 257 -4.60 3.02 10.52
N GLY A 258 -3.89 2.92 9.37
CA GLY A 258 -2.47 2.54 9.35
C GLY A 258 -1.56 3.42 10.20
N VAL A 259 -1.99 4.66 10.56
CA VAL A 259 -1.28 5.50 11.53
C VAL A 259 -1.41 4.95 12.95
N ILE A 260 -2.65 4.67 13.37
CA ILE A 260 -2.96 4.27 14.76
C ILE A 260 -2.80 2.77 14.99
N GLU A 261 -2.87 1.96 13.95
CA GLU A 261 -2.67 0.51 13.98
C GLU A 261 -1.22 0.09 13.74
N CYS A 262 -0.33 1.06 13.50
CA CYS A 262 1.10 0.78 13.46
C CYS A 262 1.53 0.05 14.73
N ALA A 263 2.20 -1.10 14.57
CA ALA A 263 2.65 -1.94 15.69
C ALA A 263 4.15 -1.82 15.90
N ASN A 264 4.58 -1.89 17.17
CA ASN A 264 5.99 -2.03 17.55
C ASN A 264 6.41 -3.52 17.63
N PRO A 265 7.71 -3.85 17.86
CA PRO A 265 8.16 -5.22 18.02
C PRO A 265 7.46 -6.00 19.14
N GLN A 266 6.92 -5.32 20.14
CA GLN A 266 6.13 -5.91 21.22
C GLN A 266 4.65 -6.09 20.86
N LYS A 267 4.26 -5.83 19.59
CA LYS A 267 2.88 -5.91 19.08
C LYS A 267 1.89 -4.96 19.78
N GLN A 268 2.40 -3.88 20.36
CA GLN A 268 1.56 -2.80 20.87
C GLN A 268 1.20 -1.87 19.72
N LEU A 269 -0.04 -1.38 19.68
CA LEU A 269 -0.49 -0.42 18.68
C LEU A 269 -0.12 1.01 19.08
N TYR A 270 0.13 1.84 18.07
CA TYR A 270 0.43 3.28 18.25
C TYR A 270 -0.70 4.01 18.95
N GLY A 271 -1.93 3.84 18.48
CA GLY A 271 -3.17 4.27 19.11
C GLY A 271 -3.47 5.77 18.99
N TYR A 272 -4.74 6.09 19.19
CA TYR A 272 -5.26 7.47 19.12
C TYR A 272 -4.67 8.39 20.17
N GLU A 273 -4.52 7.93 21.40
CA GLU A 273 -4.09 8.78 22.50
C GLU A 273 -2.64 9.24 22.33
N ARG A 274 -1.77 8.38 21.83
CA ARG A 274 -0.39 8.75 21.50
C ARG A 274 -0.34 9.80 20.39
N LEU A 275 -1.15 9.62 19.32
CA LEU A 275 -1.24 10.59 18.23
C LEU A 275 -1.75 11.94 18.75
N ARG A 276 -2.81 11.93 19.57
CA ARG A 276 -3.37 13.15 20.18
C ARG A 276 -2.33 13.88 21.04
N GLN A 277 -1.59 13.15 21.89
CA GLN A 277 -0.53 13.73 22.73
C GLN A 277 0.61 14.32 21.90
N LEU A 278 1.01 13.65 20.82
CA LEU A 278 2.03 14.14 19.89
C LEU A 278 1.62 15.47 19.25
N LEU A 279 0.34 15.61 18.92
CA LEU A 279 -0.23 16.78 18.25
C LEU A 279 -0.53 17.96 19.21
N GLN A 280 -0.44 17.74 20.51
CA GLN A 280 -0.64 18.80 21.50
C GLN A 280 0.36 19.94 21.32
N GLY A 281 -0.11 21.16 21.15
CA GLY A 281 0.72 22.34 20.91
C GLY A 281 1.29 22.46 19.48
N ALA A 282 0.82 21.64 18.55
CA ALA A 282 1.29 21.65 17.16
C ALA A 282 0.60 22.71 16.27
N ASN A 283 -0.31 23.53 16.80
CA ASN A 283 -1.04 24.58 16.09
C ASN A 283 -0.13 25.64 15.41
N LYS A 284 1.10 25.83 15.90
CA LYS A 284 2.08 26.76 15.33
C LYS A 284 2.93 26.16 14.20
N ARG A 285 2.75 24.88 13.90
CA ARG A 285 3.46 24.17 12.83
C ARG A 285 2.68 24.31 11.54
N THR A 286 3.40 24.35 10.43
CA THR A 286 2.81 24.24 9.11
C THR A 286 2.24 22.83 8.90
N PRO A 287 1.25 22.62 8.02
CA PRO A 287 0.74 21.28 7.68
C PRO A 287 1.84 20.29 7.31
N LYS A 288 2.85 20.71 6.56
CA LYS A 288 4.02 19.91 6.20
C LYS A 288 4.83 19.45 7.40
N GLU A 289 5.05 20.34 8.37
CA GLU A 289 5.75 20.00 9.62
C GLU A 289 4.93 19.06 10.51
N VAL A 290 3.60 19.20 10.54
CA VAL A 290 2.71 18.27 11.25
C VAL A 290 2.78 16.89 10.63
N VAL A 291 2.68 16.76 9.30
CA VAL A 291 2.84 15.50 8.59
C VAL A 291 4.19 14.86 8.88
N ALA A 292 5.28 15.62 8.79
CA ALA A 292 6.63 15.14 9.09
C ALA A 292 6.78 14.69 10.56
N LEU A 293 6.17 15.39 11.50
CA LEU A 293 6.15 15.06 12.93
C LEU A 293 5.49 13.69 13.16
N VAL A 294 4.29 13.48 12.59
CA VAL A 294 3.55 12.22 12.72
C VAL A 294 4.32 11.09 12.07
N GLN A 295 4.79 11.27 10.83
CA GLN A 295 5.57 10.27 10.10
C GLN A 295 6.82 9.83 10.86
N HIS A 296 7.55 10.78 11.44
CA HIS A 296 8.75 10.49 12.22
C HIS A 296 8.44 9.71 13.50
N ASP A 297 7.41 10.11 14.26
CA ASP A 297 7.05 9.43 15.52
C ASP A 297 6.50 8.03 15.28
N VAL A 298 5.67 7.83 14.25
CA VAL A 298 5.18 6.51 13.83
C VAL A 298 6.34 5.60 13.42
N SER A 299 7.27 6.10 12.60
CA SER A 299 8.45 5.32 12.19
C SER A 299 9.35 4.96 13.38
N ARG A 300 9.52 5.87 14.33
CA ARG A 300 10.29 5.61 15.57
C ARG A 300 9.60 4.59 16.47
N PHE A 301 8.27 4.63 16.54
CA PHE A 301 7.49 3.67 17.32
C PHE A 301 7.53 2.27 16.71
N ALA A 302 7.49 2.17 15.38
CA ALA A 302 7.59 0.91 14.66
C ALA A 302 8.94 0.20 14.88
N ASP A 303 10.01 0.93 15.19
CA ASP A 303 11.34 0.41 15.56
C ASP A 303 11.85 -0.71 14.62
N GLY A 304 11.67 -0.50 13.30
CA GLY A 304 12.09 -1.44 12.27
C GLY A 304 11.07 -2.51 11.88
N GLU A 305 9.92 -2.60 12.55
CA GLU A 305 8.82 -3.46 12.09
C GLU A 305 8.31 -3.00 10.71
N ALA A 306 7.97 -3.98 9.88
CA ALA A 306 7.41 -3.70 8.56
C ALA A 306 6.05 -3.00 8.69
N GLN A 307 5.80 -2.01 7.82
CA GLN A 307 4.52 -1.33 7.75
C GLN A 307 3.40 -2.33 7.41
N ALA A 308 2.42 -2.44 8.31
CA ALA A 308 1.34 -3.42 8.21
C ALA A 308 0.22 -2.95 7.29
N ASP A 309 -0.09 -1.65 7.28
CA ASP A 309 -1.13 -1.03 6.47
C ASP A 309 -0.70 0.27 5.81
N ASP A 310 -1.46 0.73 4.81
CA ASP A 310 -1.23 1.99 4.13
C ASP A 310 -1.34 3.15 5.13
N ILE A 311 -0.53 4.18 4.98
CA ILE A 311 -0.53 5.37 5.84
C ILE A 311 -0.84 6.57 4.98
N THR A 312 -2.00 7.18 5.21
CA THR A 312 -2.37 8.43 4.57
C THR A 312 -2.69 9.50 5.62
N LEU A 313 -2.20 10.70 5.39
CA LEU A 313 -2.43 11.90 6.20
C LEU A 313 -2.92 13.03 5.30
N PHE A 314 -3.93 13.76 5.76
CA PHE A 314 -4.39 15.00 5.14
C PHE A 314 -4.51 16.06 6.24
N VAL A 315 -3.63 17.05 6.22
CA VAL A 315 -3.55 18.10 7.24
C VAL A 315 -3.91 19.43 6.60
N VAL A 316 -4.85 20.15 7.21
CA VAL A 316 -5.29 21.50 6.79
C VAL A 316 -5.12 22.47 7.95
N HIS A 317 -4.51 23.60 7.72
CA HIS A 317 -4.46 24.72 8.66
C HIS A 317 -5.35 25.86 8.14
N TYR A 318 -6.43 26.16 8.87
CA TYR A 318 -7.33 27.26 8.54
C TYR A 318 -6.83 28.56 9.19
N LYS A 319 -6.45 29.52 8.36
CA LYS A 319 -5.90 30.82 8.80
C LYS A 319 -7.00 31.87 9.08
N GLY A 320 -8.18 31.68 8.49
CA GLY A 320 -9.31 32.57 8.59
C GLY A 320 -9.92 32.98 7.27
N PRO A 321 -10.98 33.81 7.29
CA PRO A 321 -11.63 34.30 6.08
C PRO A 321 -10.66 35.10 5.21
N TYR A 322 -10.72 34.88 3.89
CA TYR A 322 -10.00 35.67 2.91
C TYR A 322 -10.95 36.62 2.20
N GLY A 323 -10.59 37.91 2.12
CA GLY A 323 -11.15 38.86 1.15
C GLY A 323 -12.57 39.33 1.41
N LEU A 324 -12.98 39.57 2.66
CA LEU A 324 -14.22 40.32 2.93
C LEU A 324 -14.02 41.86 2.93
N ASP A 325 -12.80 42.33 2.62
CA ASP A 325 -12.47 43.75 2.50
C ASP A 325 -12.02 44.07 1.07
N ALA A 326 -12.94 43.95 0.06
CA ALA A 326 -12.79 44.58 -1.22
C ALA A 326 -14.16 44.86 -1.90
#